data_8340a5d2a7f8fcb4ee8f607bc5224d40
#
_entry.id   8340a5d2a7f8fcb4ee8f607bc5224d40
#
_cell.length_a   1.000
_cell.length_b   1.000
_cell.length_c   1.000
_cell.angle_alpha   90.00
_cell.angle_beta   90.00
_cell.angle_gamma   90.00
#
_symmetry.space_group_name_H-M   'P 1'
#
loop_
_entity.id
_entity.type
_entity.pdbx_description
1 polymer ?
#
loop_
_entity_poly.entity_id
_entity_poly.type
_entity_poly.pdbx_seq_one_letter_code
_entity_poly.pdbx_strand_id
1 'polypeptide(L)'
;AIYIEQQLSRYQANPSSVAPEWRAFFDKIDNPGTPHQPSWQRQDWPPKVNGELTSALDSDWQLEKVTEKIQARQPGSTEEEIRAATLDSVRAIMMVRAYRFRGHLAADLDPLRLTPPSSHPELDPASYGFLEADYDRPIFLDFVLGLETATVREMLEILERTYCGTFAVEFMHISDPEEKSWLQERMEGPDKEIVFTETGKRAIFHKLVEAEGFEKFLDVKYTGTKRFGLDGGEALVPAMEQIIKRGGNLGAREIVIGMPHRGRLSVLTNVMAKPFRALFHEFLGGSANPDDVEGSGDVKYHLGASTEREFDGNKVHLSLTANPSHLEAVDPVVLGKARAKQDQFCEDRSELVDRSTVIPLLLHGDAAFA
;
A
#
# COMPACT_ATOMS: atom_id res chain seq x y z
N ALA A 1 -30.08 -8.26 -1.34
CA ALA A 1 -30.21 -7.19 -2.31
C ALA A 1 -31.51 -7.34 -3.11
N ILE A 2 -31.71 -8.38 -3.92
CA ILE A 2 -32.85 -8.60 -4.83
C ILE A 2 -34.22 -8.51 -4.12
N TYR A 3 -34.35 -9.06 -2.91
CA TYR A 3 -35.61 -9.00 -2.16
C TYR A 3 -35.99 -7.57 -1.74
N ILE A 4 -35.02 -6.77 -1.31
CA ILE A 4 -35.25 -5.37 -0.94
C ILE A 4 -35.63 -4.52 -2.17
N GLU A 5 -34.99 -4.75 -3.31
CA GLU A 5 -35.32 -4.10 -4.57
C GLU A 5 -36.72 -4.44 -5.04
N GLN A 6 -37.17 -5.69 -4.89
CA GLN A 6 -38.53 -6.09 -5.17
C GLN A 6 -39.55 -5.40 -4.25
N GLN A 7 -39.25 -5.28 -2.95
CA GLN A 7 -40.13 -4.56 -2.03
C GLN A 7 -40.17 -3.06 -2.33
N LEU A 8 -39.03 -2.45 -2.67
CA LEU A 8 -38.97 -1.06 -3.08
C LEU A 8 -39.76 -0.80 -4.35
N SER A 9 -39.62 -1.65 -5.36
CA SER A 9 -40.39 -1.55 -6.61
C SER A 9 -41.90 -1.67 -6.37
N ARG A 10 -42.33 -2.56 -5.48
CA ARG A 10 -43.75 -2.70 -5.08
C ARG A 10 -44.23 -1.45 -4.33
N TYR A 11 -43.42 -0.92 -3.42
CA TYR A 11 -43.73 0.29 -2.68
C TYR A 11 -43.86 1.51 -3.61
N GLN A 12 -42.93 1.66 -4.55
CA GLN A 12 -42.98 2.75 -5.54
C GLN A 12 -44.20 2.67 -6.47
N ALA A 13 -44.60 1.45 -6.84
CA ALA A 13 -45.82 1.25 -7.62
C ALA A 13 -47.10 1.49 -6.81
N ASN A 14 -47.14 1.05 -5.57
CA ASN A 14 -48.24 1.26 -4.63
C ASN A 14 -47.76 1.05 -3.18
N PRO A 15 -47.62 2.12 -2.37
CA PRO A 15 -47.18 2.01 -0.97
C PRO A 15 -47.97 1.04 -0.11
N SER A 16 -49.25 0.80 -0.47
CA SER A 16 -50.10 -0.16 0.28
C SER A 16 -49.85 -1.62 -0.06
N SER A 17 -49.06 -1.91 -1.08
CA SER A 17 -48.74 -3.28 -1.53
C SER A 17 -47.67 -3.98 -0.73
N VAL A 18 -46.97 -3.25 0.16
CA VAL A 18 -45.92 -3.78 1.02
C VAL A 18 -46.39 -3.84 2.48
N ALA A 19 -45.78 -4.72 3.28
CA ALA A 19 -46.05 -4.81 4.71
C ALA A 19 -45.80 -3.48 5.43
N PRO A 20 -46.55 -3.19 6.54
CA PRO A 20 -46.44 -1.92 7.25
C PRO A 20 -45.00 -1.55 7.68
N GLU A 21 -44.20 -2.57 8.03
CA GLU A 21 -42.78 -2.39 8.42
C GLU A 21 -41.92 -1.89 7.25
N TRP A 22 -42.16 -2.44 6.03
CA TRP A 22 -41.47 -1.99 4.81
C TRP A 22 -41.93 -0.62 4.37
N ARG A 23 -43.23 -0.32 4.55
CA ARG A 23 -43.76 1.02 4.26
C ARG A 23 -43.08 2.06 5.18
N ALA A 24 -43.08 1.80 6.50
CA ALA A 24 -42.44 2.70 7.46
C ALA A 24 -40.92 2.87 7.20
N PHE A 25 -40.28 1.84 6.67
CA PHE A 25 -38.87 1.88 6.27
C PHE A 25 -38.67 2.78 5.02
N PHE A 26 -39.48 2.57 3.98
CA PHE A 26 -39.39 3.35 2.74
C PHE A 26 -39.89 4.78 2.90
N ASP A 27 -40.93 5.02 3.71
CA ASP A 27 -41.40 6.38 4.04
C ASP A 27 -40.31 7.22 4.70
N LYS A 28 -39.43 6.60 5.50
CA LYS A 28 -38.25 7.27 6.07
C LYS A 28 -37.19 7.60 5.01
N ILE A 29 -37.09 6.79 3.96
CA ILE A 29 -36.14 7.01 2.87
C ILE A 29 -36.65 8.12 1.92
N ASP A 30 -37.96 8.15 1.64
CA ASP A 30 -38.57 9.10 0.69
C ASP A 30 -38.97 10.45 1.29
N ASN A 31 -38.70 10.68 2.57
CA ASN A 31 -39.08 11.94 3.22
C ASN A 31 -38.07 13.05 2.88
N PRO A 32 -38.42 14.02 2.01
CA PRO A 32 -37.50 15.03 1.47
C PRO A 32 -37.02 16.06 2.51
N GLY A 33 -37.42 15.93 3.78
CA GLY A 33 -37.05 16.82 4.86
C GLY A 33 -35.84 16.36 5.70
N THR A 34 -35.37 15.12 5.53
CA THR A 34 -34.19 14.62 6.22
C THR A 34 -33.08 14.37 5.19
N PRO A 35 -31.95 15.06 5.28
CA PRO A 35 -30.84 14.76 4.40
C PRO A 35 -30.35 13.33 4.75
N HIS A 36 -30.71 12.35 3.90
CA HIS A 36 -30.19 10.99 4.00
C HIS A 36 -28.76 10.96 3.48
N GLN A 37 -27.86 11.51 4.27
CA GLN A 37 -26.45 11.21 4.09
C GLN A 37 -26.20 9.85 4.76
N PRO A 38 -25.62 8.88 4.07
CA PRO A 38 -25.17 7.65 4.68
C PRO A 38 -24.30 7.96 5.90
N SER A 39 -24.43 7.18 6.97
CA SER A 39 -23.66 7.42 8.22
C SER A 39 -22.15 7.41 8.03
N TRP A 40 -21.65 6.86 6.92
CA TRP A 40 -20.25 6.85 6.52
C TRP A 40 -19.86 8.04 5.64
N GLN A 41 -20.81 8.87 5.17
CA GLN A 41 -20.51 10.04 4.36
C GLN A 41 -19.95 11.13 5.24
N ARG A 42 -18.71 11.48 5.04
CA ARG A 42 -18.05 12.59 5.74
C ARG A 42 -18.72 13.90 5.33
N GLN A 43 -18.94 14.82 6.30
CA GLN A 43 -19.53 16.14 6.04
C GLN A 43 -18.62 17.05 5.21
N ASP A 44 -17.33 16.71 5.17
CA ASP A 44 -16.29 17.38 4.40
C ASP A 44 -15.98 16.69 3.05
N TRP A 45 -16.82 15.75 2.61
CA TRP A 45 -16.67 15.09 1.32
C TRP A 45 -17.51 15.75 0.22
N PRO A 46 -16.95 16.01 -0.98
CA PRO A 46 -15.57 15.79 -1.36
C PRO A 46 -14.63 16.77 -0.63
N PRO A 47 -13.40 16.35 -0.29
CA PRO A 47 -12.43 17.23 0.32
C PRO A 47 -12.24 18.45 -0.58
N LYS A 48 -12.14 19.63 0.03
CA LYS A 48 -11.82 20.86 -0.72
C LYS A 48 -10.44 20.67 -1.31
N VAL A 49 -10.44 20.46 -2.59
CA VAL A 49 -9.25 20.21 -3.35
C VAL A 49 -8.39 21.47 -3.37
N ASN A 50 -7.16 21.41 -2.86
CA ASN A 50 -6.16 22.42 -3.11
C ASN A 50 -5.78 22.37 -4.59
N GLY A 51 -6.01 23.48 -5.32
CA GLY A 51 -6.04 23.52 -6.78
C GLY A 51 -4.75 23.09 -7.52
N GLU A 52 -3.59 22.93 -6.87
CA GLU A 52 -2.36 22.57 -7.57
C GLU A 52 -2.19 21.06 -7.84
N LEU A 53 -2.60 20.21 -6.94
CA LEU A 53 -2.43 18.75 -7.11
C LEU A 53 -3.60 18.07 -7.79
N THR A 54 -4.79 18.60 -7.65
CA THR A 54 -5.97 18.05 -8.35
C THR A 54 -6.05 18.50 -9.77
N SER A 55 -5.55 19.67 -10.10
CA SER A 55 -5.42 20.05 -11.51
C SER A 55 -4.44 19.14 -12.24
N ALA A 56 -3.48 18.56 -11.54
CA ALA A 56 -2.61 17.50 -12.09
C ALA A 56 -3.30 16.13 -12.21
N LEU A 57 -4.42 15.91 -11.51
CA LEU A 57 -5.18 14.65 -11.56
C LEU A 57 -6.38 14.75 -12.53
N ASP A 58 -6.99 15.93 -12.60
CA ASP A 58 -8.11 16.21 -13.50
C ASP A 58 -7.60 17.07 -14.63
N SER A 59 -7.37 16.74 -15.76
CA SER A 59 -7.02 17.40 -17.02
C SER A 59 -7.08 18.96 -17.08
N ASP A 60 -7.40 19.63 -15.99
CA ASP A 60 -7.45 21.09 -15.88
C ASP A 60 -6.07 21.64 -15.48
N TRP A 61 -5.09 21.32 -16.32
CA TRP A 61 -3.74 21.83 -16.23
C TRP A 61 -3.77 23.34 -16.38
N GLN A 62 -3.19 24.04 -15.42
CA GLN A 62 -3.00 25.48 -15.56
C GLN A 62 -1.93 25.75 -16.63
N LEU A 63 -2.25 25.40 -17.87
CA LEU A 63 -1.42 25.63 -19.05
C LEU A 63 -0.90 27.08 -19.10
N GLU A 64 -1.72 28.03 -18.63
CA GLU A 64 -1.34 29.44 -18.52
C GLU A 64 -0.14 29.63 -17.60
N LYS A 65 -0.13 29.02 -16.41
CA LYS A 65 1.01 29.13 -15.46
C LYS A 65 2.28 28.47 -15.99
N VAL A 66 2.15 27.30 -16.64
CA VAL A 66 3.31 26.64 -17.27
C VAL A 66 3.86 27.53 -18.39
N THR A 67 2.98 28.06 -19.21
CA THR A 67 3.35 28.97 -20.29
C THR A 67 4.04 30.24 -19.77
N GLU A 68 3.49 30.88 -18.72
CA GLU A 68 4.10 32.06 -18.08
C GLU A 68 5.50 31.75 -17.52
N LYS A 69 5.69 30.60 -16.87
CA LYS A 69 6.99 30.20 -16.34
C LYS A 69 8.01 29.94 -17.46
N ILE A 70 7.61 29.33 -18.56
CA ILE A 70 8.46 29.11 -19.74
C ILE A 70 8.84 30.45 -20.39
N GLN A 71 7.89 31.37 -20.56
CA GLN A 71 8.14 32.71 -21.09
C GLN A 71 9.13 33.51 -20.23
N ALA A 72 8.98 33.45 -18.91
CA ALA A 72 9.85 34.13 -17.98
C ALA A 72 11.32 33.65 -18.07
N ARG A 73 11.51 32.37 -18.44
CA ARG A 73 12.85 31.75 -18.55
C ARG A 73 13.55 32.01 -19.89
N GLN A 74 12.80 32.13 -20.95
CA GLN A 74 13.32 32.35 -22.30
C GLN A 74 12.75 33.66 -22.88
N PRO A 75 13.18 34.81 -22.36
CA PRO A 75 12.75 36.09 -22.89
C PRO A 75 13.26 36.26 -24.34
N GLY A 76 12.33 36.39 -25.29
CA GLY A 76 12.63 36.51 -26.69
C GLY A 76 12.32 35.32 -27.57
N SER A 77 11.78 34.20 -26.97
CA SER A 77 11.27 33.09 -27.73
C SER A 77 9.99 33.46 -28.49
N THR A 78 9.80 32.84 -29.63
CA THR A 78 8.58 32.97 -30.43
C THR A 78 7.41 32.27 -29.76
N GLU A 79 6.20 32.68 -30.10
CA GLU A 79 4.97 32.03 -29.60
C GLU A 79 4.92 30.53 -29.95
N GLU A 80 5.44 30.14 -31.11
CA GLU A 80 5.51 28.73 -31.53
C GLU A 80 6.51 27.93 -30.67
N GLU A 81 7.66 28.50 -30.33
CA GLU A 81 8.65 27.83 -29.44
C GLU A 81 8.11 27.65 -28.02
N ILE A 82 7.42 28.67 -27.49
CA ILE A 82 6.79 28.59 -26.17
C ILE A 82 5.71 27.54 -26.17
N ARG A 83 4.87 27.49 -27.19
CA ARG A 83 3.80 26.50 -27.34
C ARG A 83 4.37 25.08 -27.44
N ALA A 84 5.44 24.89 -28.22
CA ALA A 84 6.12 23.59 -28.33
C ALA A 84 6.68 23.14 -26.99
N ALA A 85 7.39 24.01 -26.27
CA ALA A 85 7.96 23.72 -24.96
C ALA A 85 6.87 23.41 -23.90
N THR A 86 5.76 24.15 -23.93
CA THR A 86 4.61 23.89 -23.07
C THR A 86 4.00 22.50 -23.35
N LEU A 87 3.84 22.15 -24.63
CA LEU A 87 3.32 20.85 -25.03
C LEU A 87 4.24 19.72 -24.58
N ASP A 88 5.55 19.87 -24.69
CA ASP A 88 6.52 18.88 -24.21
C ASP A 88 6.48 18.71 -22.69
N SER A 89 6.34 19.79 -21.93
CA SER A 89 6.16 19.72 -20.47
C SER A 89 4.90 18.93 -20.11
N VAL A 90 3.77 19.20 -20.77
CA VAL A 90 2.51 18.47 -20.56
C VAL A 90 2.68 16.98 -20.87
N ARG A 91 3.28 16.65 -22.01
CA ARG A 91 3.52 15.26 -22.42
C ARG A 91 4.44 14.53 -21.44
N ALA A 92 5.51 15.18 -20.97
CA ALA A 92 6.44 14.64 -19.98
C ALA A 92 5.70 14.30 -18.67
N ILE A 93 4.88 15.23 -18.18
CA ILE A 93 4.14 15.00 -16.95
C ILE A 93 3.06 13.91 -17.11
N MET A 94 2.42 13.82 -18.29
CA MET A 94 1.50 12.71 -18.59
C MET A 94 2.24 11.36 -18.55
N MET A 95 3.46 11.28 -19.08
CA MET A 95 4.31 10.09 -19.00
C MET A 95 4.69 9.76 -17.55
N VAL A 96 5.14 10.74 -16.76
CA VAL A 96 5.43 10.55 -15.33
C VAL A 96 4.21 9.99 -14.60
N ARG A 97 3.04 10.55 -14.87
CA ARG A 97 1.78 10.06 -14.29
C ARG A 97 1.49 8.61 -14.68
N ALA A 98 1.72 8.23 -15.91
CA ALA A 98 1.50 6.86 -16.36
C ALA A 98 2.39 5.88 -15.59
N TYR A 99 3.66 6.21 -15.35
CA TYR A 99 4.54 5.39 -14.51
C TYR A 99 4.04 5.26 -13.06
N ARG A 100 3.53 6.34 -12.46
CA ARG A 100 2.93 6.32 -11.11
C ARG A 100 1.74 5.38 -11.00
N PHE A 101 0.94 5.24 -12.07
CA PHE A 101 -0.24 4.38 -12.09
C PHE A 101 0.03 2.97 -12.61
N ARG A 102 0.98 2.80 -13.53
CA ARG A 102 1.14 1.55 -14.30
C ARG A 102 2.56 1.00 -14.28
N GLY A 103 3.52 1.69 -13.68
CA GLY A 103 4.92 1.23 -13.65
C GLY A 103 5.08 -0.15 -13.04
N HIS A 104 4.23 -0.50 -12.02
CA HIS A 104 4.20 -1.82 -11.42
C HIS A 104 3.95 -2.96 -12.42
N LEU A 105 3.25 -2.70 -13.54
CA LEU A 105 3.00 -3.70 -14.57
C LEU A 105 4.28 -4.10 -15.33
N ALA A 106 5.28 -3.22 -15.36
CA ALA A 106 6.57 -3.48 -15.99
C ALA A 106 7.67 -3.89 -14.99
N ALA A 107 7.33 -4.04 -13.71
CA ALA A 107 8.29 -4.46 -12.69
C ALA A 107 8.68 -5.95 -12.84
N ASP A 108 9.94 -6.27 -12.54
CA ASP A 108 10.48 -7.64 -12.53
C ASP A 108 10.15 -8.31 -11.18
N LEU A 109 8.89 -8.72 -11.02
CA LEU A 109 8.36 -9.29 -9.77
C LEU A 109 8.45 -10.80 -9.68
N ASP A 110 8.82 -11.49 -10.79
CA ASP A 110 8.93 -12.95 -10.81
C ASP A 110 10.37 -13.40 -10.53
N PRO A 111 10.70 -13.84 -9.30
CA PRO A 111 12.05 -14.30 -8.97
C PRO A 111 12.49 -15.55 -9.75
N LEU A 112 11.53 -16.33 -10.26
CA LEU A 112 11.78 -17.50 -11.07
C LEU A 112 11.92 -17.17 -12.56
N ARG A 113 11.55 -15.95 -12.97
CA ARG A 113 11.57 -15.47 -14.36
C ARG A 113 10.84 -16.39 -15.34
N LEU A 114 9.72 -16.96 -14.90
CA LEU A 114 8.83 -17.77 -15.73
C LEU A 114 8.06 -16.89 -16.72
N THR A 115 7.79 -15.65 -16.31
CA THR A 115 7.15 -14.64 -17.14
C THR A 115 8.06 -13.40 -17.18
N PRO A 116 8.46 -12.94 -18.37
CA PRO A 116 9.23 -11.70 -18.47
C PRO A 116 8.36 -10.51 -18.06
N PRO A 117 8.98 -9.42 -17.54
CA PRO A 117 8.27 -8.18 -17.29
C PRO A 117 7.49 -7.74 -18.53
N SER A 118 6.26 -7.29 -18.34
CA SER A 118 5.43 -6.85 -19.46
C SER A 118 5.74 -5.39 -19.83
N SER A 119 5.70 -5.07 -21.13
CA SER A 119 5.71 -3.69 -21.57
C SER A 119 4.26 -3.18 -21.65
N HIS A 120 4.02 -1.96 -21.19
CA HIS A 120 2.70 -1.33 -21.32
C HIS A 120 2.82 -0.11 -22.25
N PRO A 121 1.91 0.06 -23.22
CA PRO A 121 2.01 1.16 -24.21
C PRO A 121 2.09 2.56 -23.58
N GLU A 122 1.43 2.78 -22.44
CA GLU A 122 1.49 4.06 -21.73
C GLU A 122 2.83 4.33 -21.03
N LEU A 123 3.73 3.35 -20.94
CA LEU A 123 5.08 3.53 -20.42
C LEU A 123 6.11 3.86 -21.52
N ASP A 124 5.69 3.75 -22.79
CA ASP A 124 6.54 4.06 -23.94
C ASP A 124 6.48 5.58 -24.23
N PRO A 125 7.62 6.30 -24.20
CA PRO A 125 7.68 7.72 -24.55
C PRO A 125 7.11 8.06 -25.92
N ALA A 126 7.17 7.13 -26.88
CA ALA A 126 6.60 7.31 -28.20
C ALA A 126 5.08 7.53 -28.16
N SER A 127 4.37 6.96 -27.18
CA SER A 127 2.94 7.16 -26.98
C SER A 127 2.59 8.62 -26.64
N TYR A 128 3.56 9.40 -26.16
CA TYR A 128 3.44 10.83 -25.87
C TYR A 128 4.04 11.70 -26.97
N GLY A 129 4.52 11.09 -28.06
CA GLY A 129 5.10 11.78 -29.20
C GLY A 129 6.56 12.18 -29.01
N PHE A 130 7.28 11.59 -28.07
CA PHE A 130 8.72 11.71 -27.95
C PHE A 130 9.40 10.68 -28.84
N LEU A 131 10.21 11.15 -29.79
CA LEU A 131 11.06 10.33 -30.60
C LEU A 131 12.46 10.25 -29.97
N GLU A 132 13.26 9.26 -30.34
CA GLU A 132 14.61 9.11 -29.80
C GLU A 132 15.49 10.35 -29.98
N ALA A 133 15.25 11.12 -31.02
CA ALA A 133 15.92 12.41 -31.25
C ALA A 133 15.59 13.47 -30.18
N ASP A 134 14.47 13.31 -29.44
CA ASP A 134 14.03 14.22 -28.39
C ASP A 134 14.59 13.86 -27.02
N TYR A 135 15.17 12.65 -26.86
CA TYR A 135 15.52 12.07 -25.57
C TYR A 135 16.55 12.87 -24.77
N ASP A 136 17.41 13.60 -25.43
CA ASP A 136 18.49 14.39 -24.80
C ASP A 136 18.16 15.90 -24.74
N ARG A 137 16.94 16.29 -25.16
CA ARG A 137 16.49 17.66 -25.08
C ARG A 137 15.91 17.99 -23.72
N PRO A 138 16.36 19.07 -23.02
CA PRO A 138 15.84 19.44 -21.71
C PRO A 138 14.37 19.91 -21.81
N ILE A 139 13.54 19.38 -20.93
CA ILE A 139 12.10 19.68 -20.82
C ILE A 139 11.85 20.27 -19.43
N PHE A 140 11.03 21.31 -19.37
CA PHE A 140 10.68 21.95 -18.11
C PHE A 140 9.65 21.10 -17.34
N LEU A 141 9.94 20.75 -16.08
CA LEU A 141 9.12 19.89 -15.24
C LEU A 141 8.56 20.58 -13.98
N ASP A 142 9.00 21.79 -13.68
CA ASP A 142 8.58 22.55 -12.49
C ASP A 142 8.71 21.73 -11.18
N PHE A 143 9.87 21.10 -10.99
CA PHE A 143 10.23 20.25 -9.84
C PHE A 143 9.48 18.92 -9.72
N VAL A 144 8.72 18.52 -10.72
CA VAL A 144 8.28 17.12 -10.82
C VAL A 144 9.53 16.23 -10.93
N LEU A 145 9.53 15.09 -10.22
CA LEU A 145 10.72 14.23 -10.01
C LEU A 145 11.88 14.92 -9.28
N GLY A 146 11.63 16.02 -8.55
CA GLY A 146 12.66 16.80 -7.87
C GLY A 146 13.57 17.61 -8.80
N LEU A 147 13.28 17.67 -10.09
CA LEU A 147 14.06 18.35 -11.12
C LEU A 147 13.29 19.50 -11.74
N GLU A 148 13.92 20.65 -11.86
CA GLU A 148 13.32 21.81 -12.52
C GLU A 148 13.19 21.57 -14.04
N THR A 149 14.22 20.96 -14.62
CA THR A 149 14.25 20.49 -16.01
C THR A 149 14.88 19.10 -16.04
N ALA A 150 14.42 18.24 -16.93
CA ALA A 150 15.05 16.95 -17.21
C ALA A 150 14.88 16.58 -18.68
N THR A 151 15.76 15.72 -19.15
CA THR A 151 15.62 15.03 -20.44
C THR A 151 14.69 13.82 -20.30
N VAL A 152 14.15 13.33 -21.41
CA VAL A 152 13.34 12.09 -21.39
C VAL A 152 14.17 10.92 -20.83
N ARG A 153 15.45 10.86 -21.14
CA ARG A 153 16.38 9.82 -20.65
C ARG A 153 16.50 9.84 -19.13
N GLU A 154 16.74 11.01 -18.54
CA GLU A 154 16.81 11.18 -17.08
C GLU A 154 15.48 10.85 -16.38
N MET A 155 14.36 11.27 -17.00
CA MET A 155 13.03 10.91 -16.47
C MET A 155 12.82 9.39 -16.48
N LEU A 156 13.15 8.71 -17.57
CA LEU A 156 13.00 7.24 -17.64
C LEU A 156 13.89 6.52 -16.62
N GLU A 157 15.15 6.96 -16.45
CA GLU A 157 16.05 6.39 -15.44
C GLU A 157 15.45 6.47 -14.02
N ILE A 158 14.90 7.63 -13.65
CA ILE A 158 14.24 7.81 -12.36
C ILE A 158 12.99 6.96 -12.26
N LEU A 159 12.13 6.97 -13.27
CA LEU A 159 10.83 6.31 -13.26
C LEU A 159 10.96 4.79 -13.27
N GLU A 160 11.81 4.23 -14.13
CA GLU A 160 12.05 2.79 -14.21
C GLU A 160 12.69 2.27 -12.91
N ARG A 161 13.67 2.98 -12.36
CA ARG A 161 14.26 2.63 -11.08
C ARG A 161 13.23 2.64 -9.95
N THR A 162 12.31 3.61 -9.94
CA THR A 162 11.33 3.79 -8.86
C THR A 162 10.17 2.82 -8.96
N TYR A 163 9.67 2.55 -10.17
CA TYR A 163 8.41 1.85 -10.38
C TYR A 163 8.53 0.50 -11.07
N CYS A 164 9.64 0.21 -11.76
CA CYS A 164 9.79 -0.98 -12.60
C CYS A 164 10.92 -1.90 -12.13
N GLY A 165 11.40 -1.75 -10.90
CA GLY A 165 12.46 -2.58 -10.32
C GLY A 165 11.99 -4.00 -9.94
N THR A 166 12.73 -4.64 -9.03
CA THR A 166 12.39 -5.95 -8.47
C THR A 166 11.32 -5.88 -7.37
N PHE A 167 10.82 -4.71 -7.10
CA PHE A 167 9.62 -4.43 -6.31
C PHE A 167 8.89 -3.25 -6.96
N ALA A 168 7.60 -3.09 -6.65
CA ALA A 168 6.80 -1.99 -7.12
C ALA A 168 6.09 -1.29 -5.97
N VAL A 169 5.73 -0.03 -6.18
CA VAL A 169 4.98 0.78 -5.22
C VAL A 169 3.70 1.31 -5.87
N GLU A 170 2.60 1.17 -5.17
CA GLU A 170 1.28 1.62 -5.60
C GLU A 170 0.66 2.47 -4.49
N PHE A 171 0.58 3.78 -4.68
CA PHE A 171 0.07 4.74 -3.69
C PHE A 171 -0.90 5.77 -4.28
N MET A 172 -1.16 5.70 -5.59
CA MET A 172 -2.02 6.70 -6.25
C MET A 172 -3.49 6.64 -5.81
N HIS A 173 -3.91 5.57 -5.12
CA HIS A 173 -5.22 5.44 -4.48
C HIS A 173 -5.37 6.30 -3.21
N ILE A 174 -4.28 6.82 -2.64
CA ILE A 174 -4.32 7.69 -1.47
C ILE A 174 -5.06 8.98 -1.85
N SER A 175 -6.13 9.30 -1.11
CA SER A 175 -6.96 10.47 -1.40
C SER A 175 -6.34 11.78 -0.92
N ASP A 176 -5.53 11.72 0.15
CA ASP A 176 -4.87 12.89 0.71
C ASP A 176 -3.72 13.34 -0.19
N PRO A 177 -3.74 14.58 -0.73
CA PRO A 177 -2.72 15.05 -1.63
C PRO A 177 -1.36 15.30 -0.93
N GLU A 178 -1.36 15.68 0.34
CA GLU A 178 -0.12 15.93 1.10
C GLU A 178 0.61 14.62 1.37
N GLU A 179 -0.11 13.57 1.80
CA GLU A 179 0.47 12.22 1.96
C GLU A 179 1.04 11.70 0.64
N LYS A 180 0.33 11.89 -0.46
CA LYS A 180 0.74 11.47 -1.80
C LYS A 180 2.00 12.20 -2.27
N SER A 181 2.04 13.52 -2.12
CA SER A 181 3.22 14.33 -2.44
C SER A 181 4.43 13.93 -1.60
N TRP A 182 4.20 13.69 -0.31
CA TRP A 182 5.26 13.26 0.60
C TRP A 182 5.90 11.94 0.15
N LEU A 183 5.10 10.97 -0.34
CA LEU A 183 5.61 9.72 -0.89
C LEU A 183 6.39 9.96 -2.19
N GLN A 184 5.87 10.78 -3.11
CA GLN A 184 6.54 11.12 -4.35
C GLN A 184 7.91 11.76 -4.09
N GLU A 185 7.98 12.76 -3.24
CA GLU A 185 9.24 13.42 -2.87
C GLU A 185 10.27 12.47 -2.24
N ARG A 186 9.83 11.41 -1.59
CA ARG A 186 10.73 10.44 -0.96
C ARG A 186 11.23 9.34 -1.88
N MET A 187 10.46 9.01 -2.91
CA MET A 187 10.79 7.90 -3.81
C MET A 187 11.33 8.36 -5.15
N GLU A 188 10.85 9.51 -5.64
CA GLU A 188 11.24 10.06 -6.93
C GLU A 188 12.40 11.04 -6.78
N GLY A 189 13.29 11.05 -7.73
CA GLY A 189 14.42 11.97 -7.79
C GLY A 189 15.74 11.26 -8.05
N PRO A 190 16.76 11.99 -8.53
CA PRO A 190 18.04 11.41 -8.90
C PRO A 190 18.84 10.90 -7.69
N ASP A 191 18.58 11.44 -6.50
CA ASP A 191 19.30 11.16 -5.25
C ASP A 191 18.56 10.18 -4.32
N LYS A 192 17.50 9.52 -4.80
CA LYS A 192 16.66 8.62 -3.99
C LYS A 192 17.08 7.16 -4.04
N GLU A 193 18.20 6.85 -4.64
CA GLU A 193 18.75 5.50 -4.60
C GLU A 193 19.11 5.10 -3.17
N ILE A 194 18.64 3.92 -2.75
CA ILE A 194 18.90 3.41 -1.39
C ILE A 194 20.27 2.78 -1.36
N VAL A 195 21.20 3.41 -0.64
CA VAL A 195 22.55 2.88 -0.40
C VAL A 195 22.61 2.25 0.99
N PHE A 196 22.77 0.93 1.04
CA PHE A 196 22.96 0.22 2.30
C PHE A 196 24.41 0.28 2.77
N THR A 197 24.59 0.53 4.08
CA THR A 197 25.90 0.34 4.72
C THR A 197 26.29 -1.14 4.75
N GLU A 198 27.56 -1.45 4.90
CA GLU A 198 28.03 -2.85 5.03
C GLU A 198 27.38 -3.58 6.21
N THR A 199 27.16 -2.89 7.33
CA THR A 199 26.44 -3.43 8.48
C THR A 199 24.97 -3.73 8.12
N GLY A 200 24.33 -2.83 7.39
CA GLY A 200 22.95 -3.02 6.90
C GLY A 200 22.83 -4.21 5.95
N LYS A 201 23.74 -4.33 4.97
CA LYS A 201 23.79 -5.49 4.06
C LYS A 201 23.96 -6.81 4.82
N ARG A 202 24.86 -6.85 5.81
CA ARG A 202 25.08 -8.05 6.65
C ARG A 202 23.84 -8.40 7.48
N ALA A 203 23.14 -7.41 8.03
CA ALA A 203 21.91 -7.64 8.78
C ALA A 203 20.80 -8.19 7.88
N ILE A 204 20.62 -7.65 6.69
CA ILE A 204 19.67 -8.15 5.68
C ILE A 204 20.03 -9.60 5.30
N PHE A 205 21.29 -9.85 4.95
CA PHE A 205 21.76 -11.19 4.57
C PHE A 205 21.54 -12.22 5.70
N HIS A 206 21.83 -11.83 6.94
CA HIS A 206 21.60 -12.70 8.10
C HIS A 206 20.13 -13.10 8.23
N LYS A 207 19.20 -12.14 8.04
CA LYS A 207 17.76 -12.40 8.10
C LYS A 207 17.25 -13.25 6.93
N LEU A 208 17.83 -13.09 5.76
CA LEU A 208 17.54 -13.96 4.61
C LEU A 208 17.98 -15.41 4.88
N VAL A 209 19.19 -15.60 5.42
CA VAL A 209 19.70 -16.93 5.77
C VAL A 209 18.87 -17.58 6.89
N GLU A 210 18.43 -16.81 7.90
CA GLU A 210 17.53 -17.31 8.96
C GLU A 210 16.20 -17.81 8.36
N ALA A 211 15.57 -17.01 7.49
CA ALA A 211 14.29 -17.34 6.89
C ALA A 211 14.41 -18.58 6.00
N GLU A 212 15.32 -18.57 5.05
CA GLU A 212 15.53 -19.70 4.13
C GLU A 212 15.97 -20.96 4.87
N GLY A 213 16.92 -20.86 5.80
CA GLY A 213 17.42 -21.98 6.59
C GLY A 213 16.33 -22.63 7.42
N PHE A 214 15.44 -21.83 8.01
CA PHE A 214 14.30 -22.33 8.76
C PHE A 214 13.34 -23.13 7.87
N GLU A 215 12.97 -22.60 6.70
CA GLU A 215 12.03 -23.25 5.78
C GLU A 215 12.62 -24.52 5.17
N LYS A 216 13.90 -24.50 4.79
CA LYS A 216 14.63 -25.70 4.35
C LYS A 216 14.71 -26.76 5.44
N PHE A 217 14.93 -26.37 6.70
CA PHE A 217 14.90 -27.31 7.81
C PHE A 217 13.53 -27.97 7.96
N LEU A 218 12.45 -27.19 7.89
CA LEU A 218 11.09 -27.71 7.97
C LEU A 218 10.79 -28.67 6.81
N ASP A 219 11.26 -28.38 5.62
CA ASP A 219 11.06 -29.22 4.44
C ASP A 219 11.68 -30.60 4.62
N VAL A 220 12.91 -30.64 5.06
CA VAL A 220 13.63 -31.91 5.30
C VAL A 220 13.05 -32.68 6.48
N LYS A 221 12.70 -31.99 7.56
CA LYS A 221 12.33 -32.63 8.84
C LYS A 221 10.86 -33.05 8.88
N TYR A 222 9.96 -32.29 8.26
CA TYR A 222 8.51 -32.49 8.32
C TYR A 222 7.91 -32.69 6.93
N THR A 223 8.49 -33.61 6.17
CA THR A 223 8.06 -33.98 4.83
C THR A 223 6.58 -34.39 4.83
N GLY A 224 5.80 -33.93 3.83
CA GLY A 224 4.37 -34.21 3.70
C GLY A 224 3.44 -33.41 4.60
N THR A 225 3.97 -32.57 5.47
CA THR A 225 3.18 -31.64 6.29
C THR A 225 3.04 -30.29 5.58
N LYS A 226 1.86 -29.66 5.66
CA LYS A 226 1.66 -28.28 5.15
C LYS A 226 2.56 -27.30 5.92
N ARG A 227 3.37 -26.55 5.20
CA ARG A 227 4.32 -25.57 5.77
C ARG A 227 4.07 -24.15 5.31
N PHE A 228 3.57 -23.96 4.09
CA PHE A 228 3.27 -22.66 3.49
C PHE A 228 4.43 -21.67 3.64
N GLY A 229 5.59 -22.00 3.08
CA GLY A 229 6.79 -21.18 3.13
C GLY A 229 6.69 -19.90 2.34
N LEU A 230 7.68 -19.03 2.51
CA LEU A 230 7.84 -17.79 1.75
C LEU A 230 8.37 -18.03 0.33
N ASP A 231 9.19 -19.06 0.14
CA ASP A 231 9.81 -19.53 -1.11
C ASP A 231 9.92 -18.45 -2.21
N GLY A 232 11.04 -17.72 -2.21
CA GLY A 232 11.28 -16.58 -3.12
C GLY A 232 10.87 -15.21 -2.57
N GLY A 233 10.11 -15.17 -1.48
CA GLY A 233 9.68 -13.95 -0.77
C GLY A 233 10.38 -13.73 0.57
N GLU A 234 11.56 -14.34 0.81
CA GLU A 234 12.29 -14.26 2.09
C GLU A 234 12.68 -12.83 2.47
N ALA A 235 12.77 -11.92 1.49
CA ALA A 235 13.00 -10.50 1.70
C ALA A 235 11.93 -9.84 2.59
N LEU A 236 10.75 -10.45 2.74
CA LEU A 236 9.70 -10.01 3.67
C LEU A 236 10.23 -9.93 5.12
N VAL A 237 11.08 -10.88 5.56
CA VAL A 237 11.57 -10.92 6.94
C VAL A 237 12.43 -9.70 7.26
N PRO A 238 13.51 -9.37 6.52
CA PRO A 238 14.26 -8.14 6.77
C PRO A 238 13.45 -6.87 6.52
N ALA A 239 12.48 -6.87 5.60
CA ALA A 239 11.58 -5.73 5.38
C ALA A 239 10.72 -5.47 6.63
N MET A 240 10.10 -6.49 7.21
CA MET A 240 9.33 -6.35 8.46
C MET A 240 10.21 -5.89 9.63
N GLU A 241 11.42 -6.41 9.79
CA GLU A 241 12.36 -5.95 10.81
C GLU A 241 12.66 -4.45 10.67
N GLN A 242 12.82 -3.98 9.43
CA GLN A 242 13.07 -2.56 9.16
C GLN A 242 11.82 -1.70 9.41
N ILE A 243 10.63 -2.18 9.06
CA ILE A 243 9.36 -1.49 9.36
C ILE A 243 9.19 -1.33 10.87
N ILE A 244 9.43 -2.38 11.65
CA ILE A 244 9.32 -2.36 13.12
C ILE A 244 10.34 -1.37 13.72
N LYS A 245 11.60 -1.50 13.33
CA LYS A 245 12.66 -0.62 13.79
C LYS A 245 12.37 0.84 13.46
N ARG A 246 12.04 1.14 12.20
CA ARG A 246 11.78 2.51 11.75
C ARG A 246 10.50 3.07 12.34
N GLY A 247 9.45 2.25 12.44
CA GLY A 247 8.18 2.61 13.08
C GLY A 247 8.41 3.03 14.54
N GLY A 248 9.15 2.22 15.31
CA GLY A 248 9.50 2.55 16.70
C GLY A 248 10.30 3.85 16.82
N ASN A 249 11.26 4.08 15.93
CA ASN A 249 12.05 5.33 15.90
C ASN A 249 11.20 6.56 15.56
N LEU A 250 10.06 6.38 14.86
CA LEU A 250 9.11 7.42 14.50
C LEU A 250 7.94 7.56 15.49
N GLY A 251 7.94 6.79 16.58
CA GLY A 251 6.94 6.90 17.64
C GLY A 251 5.81 5.87 17.58
N ALA A 252 5.83 4.92 16.66
CA ALA A 252 4.88 3.83 16.66
C ALA A 252 5.07 2.96 17.91
N ARG A 253 3.98 2.74 18.64
CA ARG A 253 3.93 1.95 19.88
C ARG A 253 3.47 0.52 19.64
N GLU A 254 2.64 0.32 18.61
CA GLU A 254 2.10 -0.98 18.26
C GLU A 254 2.01 -1.16 16.74
N ILE A 255 2.25 -2.39 16.27
CA ILE A 255 2.02 -2.82 14.90
C ILE A 255 1.06 -4.01 14.94
N VAL A 256 -0.12 -3.83 14.33
CA VAL A 256 -1.13 -4.88 14.19
C VAL A 256 -0.99 -5.52 12.83
N ILE A 257 -0.64 -6.81 12.82
CA ILE A 257 -0.29 -7.55 11.60
C ILE A 257 -1.43 -8.46 11.21
N GLY A 258 -1.83 -8.42 9.95
CA GLY A 258 -2.70 -9.38 9.29
C GLY A 258 -1.97 -10.04 8.13
N MET A 259 -2.09 -11.36 8.01
CA MET A 259 -1.46 -12.08 6.92
C MET A 259 -2.15 -13.41 6.65
N PRO A 260 -2.05 -13.95 5.44
CA PRO A 260 -2.54 -15.30 5.13
C PRO A 260 -1.66 -16.37 5.79
N HIS A 261 -1.93 -17.62 5.49
CA HIS A 261 -1.14 -18.77 5.99
C HIS A 261 0.28 -18.82 5.38
N ARG A 262 0.49 -18.32 4.15
CA ARG A 262 1.79 -18.34 3.47
C ARG A 262 2.78 -17.42 4.17
N GLY A 263 3.94 -18.00 4.56
CA GLY A 263 4.97 -17.30 5.31
C GLY A 263 4.68 -17.11 6.80
N ARG A 264 3.49 -17.47 7.31
CA ARG A 264 3.12 -17.22 8.71
C ARG A 264 4.04 -17.91 9.71
N LEU A 265 4.46 -19.13 9.45
CA LEU A 265 5.39 -19.84 10.35
C LEU A 265 6.75 -19.14 10.43
N SER A 266 7.25 -18.64 9.30
CA SER A 266 8.48 -17.86 9.26
C SER A 266 8.32 -16.53 10.01
N VAL A 267 7.20 -15.81 9.83
CA VAL A 267 6.91 -14.58 10.57
C VAL A 267 6.79 -14.84 12.07
N LEU A 268 6.09 -15.90 12.48
CA LEU A 268 5.97 -16.28 13.91
C LEU A 268 7.32 -16.48 14.57
N THR A 269 8.27 -17.12 13.89
CA THR A 269 9.58 -17.43 14.48
C THR A 269 10.60 -16.30 14.26
N ASN A 270 10.78 -15.84 13.04
CA ASN A 270 11.86 -14.93 12.66
C ASN A 270 11.54 -13.45 12.97
N VAL A 271 10.24 -13.09 13.04
CA VAL A 271 9.80 -11.71 13.32
C VAL A 271 9.17 -11.59 14.71
N MET A 272 8.20 -12.45 15.04
CA MET A 272 7.50 -12.44 16.33
C MET A 272 8.31 -13.09 17.46
N ALA A 273 9.46 -13.66 17.15
CA ALA A 273 10.36 -14.33 18.11
C ALA A 273 9.72 -15.50 18.88
N LYS A 274 8.71 -16.17 18.28
CA LYS A 274 8.17 -17.42 18.85
C LYS A 274 9.29 -18.46 18.88
N PRO A 275 9.54 -19.12 20.02
CA PRO A 275 10.62 -20.11 20.13
C PRO A 275 10.43 -21.25 19.11
N PHE A 276 11.47 -21.60 18.36
CA PHE A 276 11.44 -22.72 17.40
C PHE A 276 10.98 -24.02 18.04
N ARG A 277 11.40 -24.29 19.28
CA ARG A 277 10.99 -25.49 20.02
C ARG A 277 9.47 -25.58 20.20
N ALA A 278 8.79 -24.45 20.41
CA ALA A 278 7.34 -24.41 20.56
C ALA A 278 6.67 -24.77 19.23
N LEU A 279 7.15 -24.21 18.13
CA LEU A 279 6.64 -24.52 16.82
C LEU A 279 6.92 -25.99 16.42
N PHE A 280 8.10 -26.52 16.72
CA PHE A 280 8.42 -27.93 16.44
C PHE A 280 7.56 -28.89 17.28
N HIS A 281 7.20 -28.51 18.50
CA HIS A 281 6.25 -29.26 19.31
C HIS A 281 4.87 -29.36 18.63
N GLU A 282 4.40 -28.25 18.07
CA GLU A 282 3.13 -28.23 17.28
C GLU A 282 3.21 -29.11 16.02
N PHE A 283 4.37 -29.23 15.37
CA PHE A 283 4.58 -30.15 14.26
C PHE A 283 4.51 -31.62 14.70
N LEU A 284 4.83 -31.92 15.95
CA LEU A 284 4.73 -33.26 16.53
C LEU A 284 3.32 -33.59 17.08
N GLY A 285 2.35 -32.69 16.90
CA GLY A 285 0.99 -32.86 17.36
C GLY A 285 0.73 -32.33 18.78
N GLY A 286 1.68 -31.62 19.37
CA GLY A 286 1.51 -30.92 20.63
C GLY A 286 0.61 -29.68 20.47
N SER A 287 -0.04 -29.28 21.56
CA SER A 287 -0.83 -28.05 21.62
C SER A 287 0.04 -26.84 21.90
N ALA A 288 -0.25 -25.71 21.26
CA ALA A 288 0.30 -24.41 21.62
C ALA A 288 -0.38 -23.82 22.87
N ASN A 289 -1.57 -24.33 23.23
CA ASN A 289 -2.31 -23.85 24.39
C ASN A 289 -1.81 -24.55 25.67
N PRO A 290 -1.77 -23.84 26.81
CA PRO A 290 -1.60 -24.47 28.10
C PRO A 290 -2.67 -25.55 28.36
N ASP A 291 -2.34 -26.57 29.12
CA ASP A 291 -3.23 -27.72 29.39
C ASP A 291 -4.54 -27.34 30.13
N ASP A 292 -4.55 -26.15 30.76
CA ASP A 292 -5.68 -25.58 31.49
C ASP A 292 -6.62 -24.71 30.64
N VAL A 293 -6.31 -24.53 29.36
CA VAL A 293 -7.17 -23.78 28.42
C VAL A 293 -8.01 -24.73 27.60
N GLU A 294 -9.30 -24.80 27.94
CA GLU A 294 -10.28 -25.54 27.16
C GLU A 294 -10.53 -24.84 25.81
N GLY A 295 -10.35 -25.56 24.71
CA GLY A 295 -10.66 -25.08 23.37
C GLY A 295 -10.23 -26.08 22.30
N SER A 296 -10.95 -26.14 21.19
CA SER A 296 -10.49 -26.85 20.00
C SER A 296 -9.30 -26.09 19.43
N GLY A 297 -8.09 -26.65 19.51
CA GLY A 297 -6.90 -26.06 18.91
C GLY A 297 -7.10 -25.80 17.42
N ASP A 298 -6.70 -24.63 16.96
CA ASP A 298 -6.63 -24.34 15.52
C ASP A 298 -5.31 -24.85 14.94
N VAL A 299 -5.24 -24.93 13.61
CA VAL A 299 -4.01 -25.34 12.93
C VAL A 299 -2.92 -24.27 13.08
N LYS A 300 -1.67 -24.71 13.22
CA LYS A 300 -0.52 -23.85 13.52
C LYS A 300 -0.36 -22.63 12.62
N TYR A 301 -0.78 -22.70 11.38
CA TYR A 301 -0.69 -21.62 10.41
C TYR A 301 -1.88 -20.65 10.41
N HIS A 302 -2.80 -20.77 11.37
CA HIS A 302 -3.85 -19.78 11.64
C HIS A 302 -3.62 -19.01 12.95
N LEU A 303 -2.70 -19.50 13.79
CA LEU A 303 -2.47 -18.95 15.11
C LEU A 303 -1.97 -17.50 15.05
N GLY A 304 -2.49 -16.67 15.95
CA GLY A 304 -1.98 -15.35 16.27
C GLY A 304 -0.82 -15.41 17.26
N ALA A 305 -0.19 -14.28 17.46
CA ALA A 305 0.83 -14.10 18.48
C ALA A 305 0.91 -12.62 18.90
N SER A 306 1.35 -12.40 20.13
CA SER A 306 1.70 -11.06 20.61
C SER A 306 3.09 -11.11 21.25
N THR A 307 3.90 -10.11 20.97
CA THR A 307 5.24 -9.99 21.53
C THR A 307 5.69 -8.54 21.57
N GLU A 308 6.67 -8.24 22.38
CA GLU A 308 7.37 -6.96 22.35
C GLU A 308 8.71 -7.12 21.65
N ARG A 309 9.03 -6.19 20.78
CA ARG A 309 10.35 -6.07 20.15
C ARG A 309 10.96 -4.73 20.55
N GLU A 310 12.27 -4.73 20.71
CA GLU A 310 13.02 -3.53 21.07
C GLU A 310 14.13 -3.30 20.04
N PHE A 311 14.18 -2.08 19.50
CA PHE A 311 15.20 -1.62 18.57
C PHE A 311 15.66 -0.22 18.98
N ASP A 312 16.95 -0.05 19.13
CA ASP A 312 17.57 1.24 19.48
C ASP A 312 16.94 1.89 20.74
N GLY A 313 16.51 1.06 21.71
CA GLY A 313 15.84 1.51 22.94
C GLY A 313 14.32 1.76 22.79
N ASN A 314 13.76 1.64 21.60
CA ASN A 314 12.33 1.80 21.36
C ASN A 314 11.63 0.44 21.41
N LYS A 315 10.63 0.32 22.29
CA LYS A 315 9.77 -0.86 22.39
C LYS A 315 8.55 -0.70 21.49
N VAL A 316 8.31 -1.72 20.69
CA VAL A 316 7.14 -1.81 19.81
C VAL A 316 6.40 -3.11 20.11
N HIS A 317 5.13 -3.01 20.45
CA HIS A 317 4.27 -4.17 20.62
C HIS A 317 3.83 -4.69 19.25
N LEU A 318 4.07 -5.98 19.00
CA LEU A 318 3.62 -6.64 17.78
C LEU A 318 2.42 -7.53 18.09
N SER A 319 1.38 -7.42 17.30
CA SER A 319 0.18 -8.22 17.42
C SER A 319 -0.19 -8.85 16.07
N LEU A 320 0.19 -10.11 15.88
CA LEU A 320 -0.23 -10.90 14.72
C LEU A 320 -1.63 -11.45 14.98
N THR A 321 -2.58 -11.01 14.18
CA THR A 321 -3.98 -11.42 14.32
C THR A 321 -4.17 -12.85 13.83
N ALA A 322 -4.86 -13.69 14.62
CA ALA A 322 -5.30 -15.01 14.17
C ALA A 322 -6.36 -14.86 13.07
N ASN A 323 -6.33 -15.73 12.08
CA ASN A 323 -7.31 -15.74 10.99
C ASN A 323 -7.45 -17.13 10.36
N PRO A 324 -8.61 -17.45 9.76
CA PRO A 324 -8.79 -18.68 9.00
C PRO A 324 -8.04 -18.61 7.66
N SER A 325 -8.06 -19.70 6.89
CA SER A 325 -7.47 -19.76 5.55
C SER A 325 -8.24 -18.95 4.48
N HIS A 326 -9.21 -18.16 4.87
CA HIS A 326 -9.95 -17.28 3.96
C HIS A 326 -9.08 -16.05 3.65
N LEU A 327 -8.71 -15.91 2.40
CA LEU A 327 -7.86 -14.81 1.95
C LEU A 327 -8.56 -13.48 2.18
N GLU A 328 -7.80 -12.48 2.67
CA GLU A 328 -8.22 -11.09 2.95
C GLU A 328 -9.29 -10.92 4.05
N ALA A 329 -9.84 -12.00 4.59
CA ALA A 329 -10.83 -11.91 5.67
C ALA A 329 -10.31 -11.21 6.94
N VAL A 330 -8.99 -11.16 7.12
CA VAL A 330 -8.34 -10.52 8.27
C VAL A 330 -8.23 -8.99 8.13
N ASP A 331 -8.36 -8.44 6.93
CA ASP A 331 -8.12 -7.02 6.66
C ASP A 331 -9.01 -6.09 7.49
N PRO A 332 -10.34 -6.22 7.47
CA PRO A 332 -11.21 -5.37 8.29
C PRO A 332 -10.98 -5.61 9.79
N VAL A 333 -10.57 -6.82 10.20
CA VAL A 333 -10.27 -7.14 11.60
C VAL A 333 -9.03 -6.37 12.06
N VAL A 334 -7.96 -6.36 11.26
CA VAL A 334 -6.73 -5.64 11.56
C VAL A 334 -6.97 -4.14 11.61
N LEU A 335 -7.70 -3.59 10.62
CA LEU A 335 -8.02 -2.17 10.58
C LEU A 335 -8.87 -1.75 11.79
N GLY A 336 -9.90 -2.54 12.13
CA GLY A 336 -10.74 -2.28 13.30
C GLY A 336 -9.95 -2.38 14.61
N LYS A 337 -9.05 -3.38 14.73
CA LYS A 337 -8.18 -3.55 15.89
C LYS A 337 -7.19 -2.39 16.02
N ALA A 338 -6.54 -1.99 14.92
CA ALA A 338 -5.62 -0.84 14.93
C ALA A 338 -6.35 0.43 15.33
N ARG A 339 -7.55 0.67 14.79
CA ARG A 339 -8.39 1.83 15.17
C ARG A 339 -8.73 1.83 16.65
N ALA A 340 -9.18 0.70 17.19
CA ALA A 340 -9.51 0.58 18.62
C ALA A 340 -8.28 0.84 19.51
N LYS A 341 -7.10 0.41 19.08
CA LYS A 341 -5.84 0.68 19.79
C LYS A 341 -5.43 2.14 19.74
N GLN A 342 -5.59 2.79 18.60
CA GLN A 342 -5.38 4.24 18.48
C GLN A 342 -6.29 5.02 19.43
N ASP A 343 -7.57 4.63 19.54
CA ASP A 343 -8.52 5.22 20.48
C ASP A 343 -8.12 4.98 21.95
N GLN A 344 -7.53 3.82 22.26
CA GLN A 344 -7.02 3.52 23.61
C GLN A 344 -5.81 4.35 24.02
N PHE A 345 -4.97 4.75 23.05
CA PHE A 345 -3.81 5.60 23.30
C PHE A 345 -4.16 7.09 23.32
N CYS A 346 -5.38 7.47 22.92
CA CYS A 346 -5.87 8.84 23.00
C CYS A 346 -6.35 9.11 24.44
N GLU A 347 -5.63 9.96 25.17
CA GLU A 347 -5.97 10.31 26.56
C GLU A 347 -7.20 11.23 26.63
N ASP A 348 -7.34 12.13 25.69
CA ASP A 348 -8.47 13.03 25.58
C ASP A 348 -9.31 12.72 24.33
N ARG A 349 -10.52 12.19 24.56
CA ARG A 349 -11.47 11.87 23.49
C ARG A 349 -12.04 13.08 22.73
N SER A 350 -11.76 14.28 23.21
CA SER A 350 -12.13 15.54 22.52
C SER A 350 -11.11 15.91 21.44
N GLU A 351 -9.92 15.33 21.46
CA GLU A 351 -8.87 15.54 20.47
C GLU A 351 -8.99 14.56 19.30
N LEU A 352 -8.40 14.92 18.17
CA LEU A 352 -8.26 14.02 17.02
C LEU A 352 -7.34 12.87 17.39
N VAL A 353 -7.79 11.65 17.15
CA VAL A 353 -7.01 10.44 17.43
C VAL A 353 -5.70 10.44 16.65
N ASP A 354 -4.58 10.35 17.38
CA ASP A 354 -3.27 10.20 16.77
C ASP A 354 -3.13 8.81 16.13
N ARG A 355 -3.13 8.78 14.80
CA ARG A 355 -3.02 7.55 14.02
C ARG A 355 -1.59 7.06 13.87
N SER A 356 -0.59 7.88 14.20
CA SER A 356 0.83 7.54 14.05
C SER A 356 1.32 6.51 15.09
N THR A 357 0.59 6.36 16.19
CA THR A 357 0.96 5.48 17.31
C THR A 357 0.74 3.99 17.04
N VAL A 358 -0.17 3.64 16.13
CA VAL A 358 -0.49 2.25 15.79
C VAL A 358 -0.53 2.07 14.28
N ILE A 359 0.28 1.14 13.77
CA ILE A 359 0.39 0.85 12.35
C ILE A 359 -0.34 -0.47 12.04
N PRO A 360 -1.39 -0.47 11.20
CA PRO A 360 -1.88 -1.70 10.58
C PRO A 360 -0.94 -2.13 9.46
N LEU A 361 -0.52 -3.39 9.47
CA LEU A 361 0.34 -3.99 8.44
C LEU A 361 -0.36 -5.22 7.88
N LEU A 362 -0.74 -5.15 6.61
CA LEU A 362 -1.40 -6.21 5.89
C LEU A 362 -0.45 -6.83 4.87
N LEU A 363 -0.40 -8.15 4.84
CA LEU A 363 0.42 -8.95 3.95
C LEU A 363 -0.49 -9.87 3.15
N HIS A 364 -0.31 -9.91 1.85
CA HIS A 364 -1.11 -10.72 0.94
C HIS A 364 -0.23 -11.42 -0.09
N GLY A 365 -0.71 -12.56 -0.63
CA GLY A 365 -0.18 -13.04 -1.89
C GLY A 365 -0.74 -12.20 -3.03
N ASP A 366 0.05 -11.96 -4.07
CA ASP A 366 -0.32 -11.17 -5.22
C ASP A 366 -1.61 -11.65 -5.90
N ALA A 367 -1.76 -12.95 -6.12
CA ALA A 367 -2.94 -13.56 -6.72
C ALA A 367 -4.20 -13.53 -5.83
N ALA A 368 -4.07 -13.16 -4.57
CA ALA A 368 -5.17 -13.08 -3.62
C ALA A 368 -5.72 -11.66 -3.47
N PHE A 369 -4.89 -10.68 -3.76
CA PHE A 369 -5.26 -9.27 -3.69
C PHE A 369 -5.90 -8.86 -5.02
N ALA A 370 -7.23 -8.80 -5.05
CA ALA A 370 -8.02 -8.53 -6.26
C ALA A 370 -8.72 -7.17 -6.17
#